data_793ad97a1608560239fedc49f3ae8d1e
#
_entry.id   793ad97a1608560239fedc49f3ae8d1e
#
_cell.length_a   1.000
_cell.length_b   1.000
_cell.length_c   1.000
_cell.angle_alpha   90.00
_cell.angle_beta   90.00
_cell.angle_gamma   90.00
#
_symmetry.space_group_name_H-M   'P 1'
#
loop_
_entity.id
_entity.type
_entity.pdbx_description
1 polymer ?
#
loop_
_entity_poly.entity_id
_entity_poly.type
_entity_poly.pdbx_seq_one_letter_code
_entity_poly.pdbx_strand_id
1 'polypeptide(L)'
;QNVPFSYVASKRKILITPTANIAQMEGATLTVSLNGIYDINNNIAENITWTALVRQNPLNWTVKEMSLSKKAEETLGFHAEIINNGTETEYWRLDGTPIWLEANNETGTLLPGEKATLNFNVLSSAGIGRHEATIYLVGNNNINTALNIQLTVTGEKPDWNVNPATYENSMTFIGKLHFTDGISDNPDNIVAAFVRDTICVGVASPTYIKRYDSYFVMMPIYGDSSSHKIHFKAYDANQGIVYHSLITSKNGNLKDIYFNPDKASEGSFEEPIILATTGEIEQVIKINKGWTWLSLNVNKFGGFTPGAVLKPLDCDSSTLLKGKLGYTQYYVENKEWVGELDTLEIAEMYKLKYHQNTFLPVVGRKINADATPISINSGWNWLGYIPRTSMSVADALASLNPQDGDWVKNQYDFAVFDSYEWQGTLKAMTPGEGYLFYSSVPQTRTLTYPDATVADSRIRKTTDTDNTEKLYNSDYPNNMNVIAVVMDGETVISDAKVYVYAEQELRGQSMVTQKNDRHFITIHGENNGAKLRFEVDLNGKR
;
A
#
# COMPACT_ATOMS: atom_id res chain seq x y z
N GLN A 1 -39.59 13.58 -3.45
CA GLN A 1 -38.84 13.11 -4.60
C GLN A 1 -38.93 11.59 -4.63
N ASN A 2 -39.33 10.97 -5.75
CA ASN A 2 -39.32 9.51 -5.88
C ASN A 2 -37.85 9.05 -5.96
N VAL A 3 -37.45 8.22 -5.04
CA VAL A 3 -36.08 7.71 -4.95
C VAL A 3 -36.06 6.28 -5.50
N PRO A 4 -35.08 5.92 -6.36
CA PRO A 4 -34.93 4.54 -6.82
C PRO A 4 -34.80 3.58 -5.64
N PHE A 5 -35.48 2.46 -5.71
CA PHE A 5 -35.38 1.39 -4.71
C PHE A 5 -35.39 0.02 -5.37
N SER A 6 -34.86 -0.96 -4.69
CA SER A 6 -35.00 -2.37 -5.05
C SER A 6 -35.47 -3.18 -3.84
N TYR A 7 -36.25 -4.24 -4.09
CA TYR A 7 -36.70 -5.17 -3.05
C TYR A 7 -35.90 -6.47 -3.15
N VAL A 8 -35.21 -6.81 -2.06
CA VAL A 8 -34.46 -8.07 -1.95
C VAL A 8 -35.33 -9.09 -1.24
N ALA A 9 -36.06 -9.92 -2.01
CA ALA A 9 -37.07 -10.84 -1.48
C ALA A 9 -36.49 -11.87 -0.49
N SER A 10 -35.29 -12.40 -0.75
CA SER A 10 -34.60 -13.36 0.13
C SER A 10 -34.29 -12.82 1.53
N LYS A 11 -34.11 -11.49 1.64
CA LYS A 11 -33.78 -10.82 2.91
C LYS A 11 -34.95 -9.99 3.46
N ARG A 12 -36.07 -9.92 2.76
CA ARG A 12 -37.24 -9.06 3.08
C ARG A 12 -36.83 -7.60 3.32
N LYS A 13 -35.88 -7.08 2.54
CA LYS A 13 -35.31 -5.73 2.68
C LYS A 13 -35.64 -4.88 1.46
N ILE A 14 -35.93 -3.60 1.70
CA ILE A 14 -36.00 -2.57 0.66
C ILE A 14 -34.67 -1.82 0.69
N LEU A 15 -33.97 -1.80 -0.45
CA LEU A 15 -32.77 -1.01 -0.65
C LEU A 15 -33.16 0.29 -1.33
N ILE A 16 -32.87 1.41 -0.70
CA ILE A 16 -33.09 2.74 -1.24
C ILE A 16 -31.75 3.30 -1.70
N THR A 17 -31.66 3.67 -2.99
CA THR A 17 -30.44 4.27 -3.55
C THR A 17 -30.70 5.77 -3.76
N PRO A 18 -30.20 6.63 -2.85
CA PRO A 18 -30.34 8.08 -3.00
C PRO A 18 -29.68 8.58 -4.29
N THR A 19 -30.38 9.43 -5.04
CA THR A 19 -29.84 10.06 -6.25
C THR A 19 -29.00 11.31 -5.95
N ALA A 20 -29.12 11.84 -4.72
CA ALA A 20 -28.33 12.96 -4.24
C ALA A 20 -27.10 12.49 -3.49
N ASN A 21 -26.02 13.26 -3.56
CA ASN A 21 -24.81 12.98 -2.79
C ASN A 21 -25.11 13.11 -1.28
N ILE A 22 -25.19 11.97 -0.58
CA ILE A 22 -25.51 11.90 0.85
C ILE A 22 -24.47 12.67 1.68
N ALA A 23 -23.22 12.74 1.24
CA ALA A 23 -22.19 13.53 1.92
C ALA A 23 -22.51 15.03 1.99
N GLN A 24 -23.30 15.55 1.04
CA GLN A 24 -23.78 16.94 1.08
C GLN A 24 -25.01 17.14 1.98
N MET A 25 -25.56 16.04 2.50
CA MET A 25 -26.73 16.05 3.38
C MET A 25 -26.37 15.78 4.85
N GLU A 26 -25.10 15.80 5.20
CA GLU A 26 -24.64 15.62 6.56
C GLU A 26 -25.35 16.54 7.54
N GLY A 27 -25.85 15.98 8.64
CA GLY A 27 -26.65 16.68 9.64
C GLY A 27 -28.13 16.85 9.29
N ALA A 28 -28.55 16.47 8.07
CA ALA A 28 -29.96 16.54 7.68
C ALA A 28 -30.75 15.33 8.21
N THR A 29 -32.01 15.57 8.56
CA THR A 29 -32.96 14.50 8.84
C THR A 29 -33.63 14.09 7.54
N LEU A 30 -33.40 12.84 7.11
CA LEU A 30 -34.10 12.24 5.99
C LEU A 30 -35.41 11.64 6.47
N THR A 31 -36.51 12.03 5.86
CA THR A 31 -37.82 11.37 6.06
C THR A 31 -38.07 10.44 4.90
N VAL A 32 -38.22 9.17 5.17
CA VAL A 32 -38.54 8.14 4.17
C VAL A 32 -40.00 7.72 4.39
N SER A 33 -40.81 7.82 3.32
CA SER A 33 -42.20 7.40 3.33
C SER A 33 -42.44 6.34 2.26
N LEU A 34 -42.98 5.20 2.66
CA LEU A 34 -43.42 4.13 1.77
C LEU A 34 -44.95 4.23 1.64
N ASN A 35 -45.41 4.52 0.45
CA ASN A 35 -46.82 4.67 0.13
C ASN A 35 -47.23 3.67 -0.99
N GLY A 36 -48.48 3.24 -0.99
CA GLY A 36 -49.01 2.42 -2.05
C GLY A 36 -48.45 1.00 -2.13
N ILE A 37 -48.12 0.43 -0.97
CA ILE A 37 -47.71 -0.98 -0.87
C ILE A 37 -48.96 -1.86 -0.80
N TYR A 38 -48.99 -2.90 -1.63
CA TYR A 38 -50.06 -3.89 -1.68
C TYR A 38 -49.49 -5.27 -1.37
N ASP A 39 -50.31 -6.08 -0.67
CA ASP A 39 -49.99 -7.50 -0.52
C ASP A 39 -50.42 -8.28 -1.80
N ILE A 40 -50.13 -9.59 -1.82
CA ILE A 40 -50.47 -10.48 -2.96
C ILE A 40 -51.98 -10.60 -3.19
N ASN A 41 -52.81 -10.18 -2.22
CA ASN A 41 -54.26 -10.19 -2.26
C ASN A 41 -54.85 -8.81 -2.60
N ASN A 42 -53.99 -7.85 -2.97
CA ASN A 42 -54.35 -6.47 -3.30
C ASN A 42 -54.85 -5.63 -2.11
N ASN A 43 -54.56 -6.02 -0.87
CA ASN A 43 -54.81 -5.19 0.29
C ASN A 43 -53.73 -4.12 0.40
N ILE A 44 -54.17 -2.87 0.62
CA ILE A 44 -53.24 -1.74 0.78
C ILE A 44 -52.70 -1.71 2.21
N ALA A 45 -51.37 -1.58 2.35
CA ALA A 45 -50.74 -1.33 3.65
C ALA A 45 -50.88 0.14 4.04
N GLU A 46 -50.98 0.39 5.34
CA GLU A 46 -50.86 1.77 5.87
C GLU A 46 -49.53 2.39 5.44
N ASN A 47 -49.56 3.72 5.24
CA ASN A 47 -48.33 4.47 4.92
C ASN A 47 -47.31 4.36 6.06
N ILE A 48 -46.14 3.87 5.75
CA ILE A 48 -45.03 3.74 6.70
C ILE A 48 -44.09 4.92 6.50
N THR A 49 -43.87 5.67 7.56
CA THR A 49 -42.89 6.77 7.54
C THR A 49 -41.91 6.63 8.69
N TRP A 50 -40.63 6.77 8.38
CA TRP A 50 -39.58 6.84 9.39
C TRP A 50 -38.59 7.95 9.07
N THR A 51 -37.86 8.39 10.06
CA THR A 51 -36.80 9.39 9.92
C THR A 51 -35.45 8.77 10.19
N ALA A 52 -34.45 9.18 9.41
CA ALA A 52 -33.06 8.83 9.62
C ALA A 52 -32.22 10.13 9.64
N LEU A 53 -31.41 10.30 10.66
CA LEU A 53 -30.43 11.39 10.72
C LEU A 53 -29.22 10.98 9.87
N VAL A 54 -28.84 11.81 8.91
CA VAL A 54 -27.56 11.68 8.23
C VAL A 54 -26.49 12.15 9.20
N ARG A 55 -25.82 11.21 9.86
CA ARG A 55 -24.78 11.54 10.84
C ARG A 55 -23.57 12.13 10.13
N GLN A 56 -23.13 13.28 10.58
CA GLN A 56 -21.78 13.77 10.34
C GLN A 56 -20.78 12.80 10.93
N ASN A 57 -19.62 12.64 10.25
CA ASN A 57 -18.48 11.98 10.90
C ASN A 57 -18.11 12.81 12.15
N PRO A 58 -18.29 12.29 13.36
CA PRO A 58 -17.97 13.05 14.56
C PRO A 58 -16.47 13.29 14.68
N LEU A 59 -15.65 12.39 14.19
CA LEU A 59 -14.19 12.49 14.21
C LEU A 59 -13.66 13.11 12.93
N ASN A 60 -12.79 14.07 13.09
CA ASN A 60 -12.15 14.74 11.96
C ASN A 60 -10.67 15.01 12.25
N TRP A 61 -9.85 14.91 11.22
CA TRP A 61 -8.55 15.55 11.20
C TRP A 61 -8.74 17.07 11.07
N THR A 62 -7.98 17.87 11.80
CA THR A 62 -7.99 19.34 11.64
C THR A 62 -7.31 19.75 10.34
N VAL A 63 -6.46 18.88 9.77
CA VAL A 63 -5.83 19.02 8.45
C VAL A 63 -6.07 17.73 7.65
N LYS A 64 -6.23 17.85 6.33
CA LYS A 64 -6.47 16.69 5.47
C LYS A 64 -5.25 16.28 4.65
N GLU A 65 -4.29 17.16 4.50
CA GLU A 65 -3.09 16.96 3.70
C GLU A 65 -1.88 17.53 4.42
N MET A 66 -0.76 16.83 4.35
CA MET A 66 0.53 17.28 4.89
C MET A 66 1.63 16.99 3.87
N SER A 67 2.45 18.02 3.61
CA SER A 67 3.67 17.87 2.81
C SER A 67 4.88 18.05 3.72
N LEU A 68 5.72 17.04 3.78
CA LEU A 68 6.87 16.95 4.68
C LEU A 68 8.14 16.74 3.86
N SER A 69 9.27 17.24 4.37
CA SER A 69 10.58 16.96 3.80
C SER A 69 11.63 16.80 4.89
N LYS A 70 12.59 15.92 4.65
CA LYS A 70 13.78 15.75 5.52
C LYS A 70 14.97 15.28 4.69
N LYS A 71 16.19 15.48 5.21
CA LYS A 71 17.34 14.76 4.71
C LYS A 71 17.36 13.33 5.23
N ALA A 72 18.03 12.42 4.51
CA ALA A 72 18.09 11.01 4.88
C ALA A 72 18.59 10.79 6.32
N GLU A 73 19.61 11.54 6.71
CA GLU A 73 20.26 11.44 8.04
C GLU A 73 19.52 12.19 9.16
N GLU A 74 18.51 13.01 8.83
CA GLU A 74 17.78 13.78 9.83
C GLU A 74 16.63 12.95 10.41
N THR A 75 16.30 13.23 11.68
CA THR A 75 15.04 12.76 12.28
C THR A 75 13.94 13.77 12.01
N LEU A 76 12.75 13.31 11.69
CA LEU A 76 11.58 14.16 11.50
C LEU A 76 10.42 13.65 12.34
N GLY A 77 10.02 14.46 13.32
CA GLY A 77 8.75 14.34 14.01
C GLY A 77 7.77 15.40 13.54
N PHE A 78 6.51 15.08 13.47
CA PHE A 78 5.44 16.02 13.20
C PHE A 78 4.20 15.66 14.02
N HIS A 79 3.20 16.52 14.02
CA HIS A 79 1.94 16.27 14.71
C HIS A 79 0.75 16.62 13.83
N ALA A 80 -0.35 15.94 14.08
CA ALA A 80 -1.66 16.25 13.51
C ALA A 80 -2.71 16.18 14.62
N GLU A 81 -3.68 17.09 14.59
CA GLU A 81 -4.75 17.11 15.56
C GLU A 81 -6.00 16.41 15.02
N ILE A 82 -6.66 15.71 15.90
CA ILE A 82 -7.99 15.13 15.70
C ILE A 82 -8.98 15.80 16.63
N ILE A 83 -10.24 15.87 16.21
CA ILE A 83 -11.34 16.49 16.98
C ILE A 83 -12.59 15.63 16.92
N ASN A 84 -13.30 15.52 18.04
CA ASN A 84 -14.65 14.99 18.10
C ASN A 84 -15.67 16.14 18.02
N ASN A 85 -16.28 16.35 16.86
CA ASN A 85 -17.36 17.33 16.65
C ASN A 85 -18.75 16.77 16.97
N GLY A 86 -18.83 15.53 17.44
CA GLY A 86 -20.08 14.88 17.82
C GLY A 86 -20.58 15.28 19.20
N THR A 87 -21.70 14.69 19.59
CA THR A 87 -22.33 14.89 20.90
C THR A 87 -22.10 13.71 21.86
N GLU A 88 -21.44 12.65 21.40
CA GLU A 88 -21.14 11.45 22.16
C GLU A 88 -19.63 11.23 22.26
N THR A 89 -19.19 10.43 23.23
CA THR A 89 -17.78 10.02 23.34
C THR A 89 -17.42 9.08 22.20
N GLU A 90 -16.34 9.39 21.49
CA GLU A 90 -15.81 8.59 20.38
C GLU A 90 -14.52 7.85 20.79
N TYR A 91 -14.51 6.56 20.56
CA TYR A 91 -13.27 5.79 20.50
C TYR A 91 -12.71 5.89 19.08
N TRP A 92 -11.41 6.05 18.98
CA TRP A 92 -10.76 6.17 17.69
C TRP A 92 -9.55 5.26 17.57
N ARG A 93 -9.23 4.89 16.33
CA ARG A 93 -7.99 4.24 15.98
C ARG A 93 -7.47 4.75 14.65
N LEU A 94 -6.16 4.52 14.41
CA LEU A 94 -5.51 4.77 13.14
C LEU A 94 -5.43 3.47 12.33
N ASP A 95 -5.80 3.54 11.05
CA ASP A 95 -5.61 2.48 10.07
C ASP A 95 -4.79 3.01 8.89
N GLY A 96 -3.98 2.14 8.25
CA GLY A 96 -3.17 2.51 7.09
C GLY A 96 -1.88 3.25 7.43
N THR A 97 -1.43 3.27 8.68
CA THR A 97 -0.12 3.83 9.04
C THR A 97 0.98 3.07 8.29
N PRO A 98 1.77 3.76 7.46
CA PRO A 98 2.80 3.08 6.66
C PRO A 98 3.98 2.66 7.54
N ILE A 99 4.75 1.69 7.05
CA ILE A 99 5.90 1.13 7.79
C ILE A 99 7.01 2.14 8.10
N TRP A 100 7.06 3.25 7.36
CA TRP A 100 8.03 4.32 7.55
C TRP A 100 7.59 5.40 8.55
N LEU A 101 6.40 5.24 9.14
CA LEU A 101 5.82 6.18 10.08
C LEU A 101 5.39 5.45 11.36
N GLU A 102 5.73 6.03 12.50
CA GLU A 102 5.31 5.57 13.82
C GLU A 102 4.46 6.65 14.48
N ALA A 103 3.29 6.26 14.97
CA ALA A 103 2.43 7.13 15.77
C ALA A 103 2.67 6.85 17.26
N ASN A 104 2.67 7.91 18.10
CA ASN A 104 2.81 7.74 19.56
C ASN A 104 1.60 7.03 20.17
N ASN A 105 0.42 7.18 19.57
CA ASN A 105 -0.81 6.50 19.93
C ASN A 105 -1.55 6.11 18.64
N GLU A 106 -1.98 4.88 18.55
CA GLU A 106 -2.78 4.38 17.42
C GLU A 106 -4.26 4.27 17.77
N THR A 107 -4.61 4.40 19.06
CA THR A 107 -5.98 4.34 19.57
C THR A 107 -6.18 5.31 20.71
N GLY A 108 -7.42 5.69 20.98
CA GLY A 108 -7.78 6.54 22.11
C GLY A 108 -9.27 6.85 22.18
N THR A 109 -9.62 7.79 23.05
CA THR A 109 -10.99 8.24 23.29
C THR A 109 -11.03 9.75 23.28
N LEU A 110 -12.08 10.35 22.70
CA LEU A 110 -12.35 11.78 22.72
C LEU A 110 -13.77 12.04 23.21
N LEU A 111 -13.88 12.90 24.21
CA LEU A 111 -15.17 13.45 24.66
C LEU A 111 -15.74 14.43 23.62
N PRO A 112 -17.05 14.74 23.65
CA PRO A 112 -17.65 15.76 22.79
C PRO A 112 -16.88 17.08 22.84
N GLY A 113 -16.46 17.60 21.67
CA GLY A 113 -15.70 18.84 21.52
C GLY A 113 -14.22 18.73 21.88
N GLU A 114 -13.75 17.59 22.33
CA GLU A 114 -12.34 17.37 22.71
C GLU A 114 -11.47 17.23 21.46
N LYS A 115 -10.20 17.65 21.62
CA LYS A 115 -9.13 17.48 20.63
C LYS A 115 -8.02 16.64 21.22
N ALA A 116 -7.34 15.87 20.38
CA ALA A 116 -6.08 15.22 20.71
C ALA A 116 -5.03 15.53 19.66
N THR A 117 -3.80 15.70 20.12
CA THR A 117 -2.62 15.85 19.26
C THR A 117 -1.93 14.50 19.14
N LEU A 118 -1.86 14.00 17.92
CA LEU A 118 -1.13 12.77 17.58
C LEU A 118 0.26 13.17 17.09
N ASN A 119 1.29 12.61 17.72
CA ASN A 119 2.67 12.83 17.32
C ASN A 119 3.14 11.64 16.49
N PHE A 120 3.84 11.94 15.42
CA PHE A 120 4.37 10.98 14.48
C PHE A 120 5.87 11.13 14.34
N ASN A 121 6.58 10.02 14.19
CA ASN A 121 8.00 9.98 13.88
C ASN A 121 8.23 9.28 12.54
N VAL A 122 8.97 9.93 11.64
CA VAL A 122 9.41 9.32 10.38
C VAL A 122 10.60 8.42 10.68
N LEU A 123 10.43 7.14 10.41
CA LEU A 123 11.44 6.09 10.63
C LEU A 123 12.49 6.07 9.52
N SER A 124 13.63 5.45 9.79
CA SER A 124 14.72 5.26 8.81
C SER A 124 14.33 4.37 7.63
N SER A 125 13.26 3.59 7.76
CA SER A 125 12.66 2.83 6.65
C SER A 125 12.03 3.70 5.55
N ALA A 126 11.84 5.02 5.78
CA ALA A 126 11.64 5.99 4.71
C ALA A 126 12.98 6.22 3.99
N GLY A 127 13.31 5.39 3.01
CA GLY A 127 14.48 5.59 2.15
C GLY A 127 14.43 6.92 1.39
N ILE A 128 15.54 7.27 0.70
CA ILE A 128 15.59 8.47 -0.16
C ILE A 128 14.53 8.35 -1.25
N GLY A 129 13.75 9.43 -1.44
CA GLY A 129 12.70 9.47 -2.45
C GLY A 129 11.42 10.13 -1.96
N ARG A 130 10.38 10.02 -2.77
CA ARG A 130 9.03 10.51 -2.46
C ARG A 130 8.18 9.36 -1.95
N HIS A 131 7.58 9.57 -0.79
CA HIS A 131 6.69 8.63 -0.13
C HIS A 131 5.30 9.26 0.02
N GLU A 132 4.27 8.45 -0.19
CA GLU A 132 2.89 8.86 -0.03
C GLU A 132 2.18 7.87 0.89
N ALA A 133 1.30 8.37 1.74
CA ALA A 133 0.46 7.56 2.61
C ALA A 133 -0.88 8.23 2.86
N THR A 134 -1.89 7.41 3.09
CA THR A 134 -3.20 7.84 3.59
C THR A 134 -3.45 7.14 4.91
N ILE A 135 -3.56 7.92 5.99
CA ILE A 135 -3.89 7.42 7.33
C ILE A 135 -5.37 7.68 7.57
N TYR A 136 -6.10 6.63 7.93
CA TYR A 136 -7.51 6.73 8.28
C TYR A 136 -7.68 6.84 9.79
N LEU A 137 -8.40 7.86 10.23
CA LEU A 137 -8.93 7.96 11.59
C LEU A 137 -10.32 7.32 11.60
N VAL A 138 -10.47 6.22 12.30
CA VAL A 138 -11.69 5.40 12.34
C VAL A 138 -12.36 5.54 13.70
N GLY A 139 -13.63 5.92 13.72
CA GLY A 139 -14.44 6.10 14.95
C GLY A 139 -15.38 4.93 15.23
N ASN A 140 -16.19 5.08 16.31
CA ASN A 140 -17.16 4.07 16.81
C ASN A 140 -18.08 3.48 15.74
N ASN A 141 -18.46 4.27 14.76
CA ASN A 141 -19.38 3.84 13.71
C ASN A 141 -18.65 3.40 12.43
N ASN A 142 -17.34 3.12 12.51
CA ASN A 142 -16.46 2.88 11.37
C ASN A 142 -16.55 3.94 10.27
N ILE A 143 -17.05 5.12 10.61
CA ILE A 143 -16.89 6.27 9.74
C ILE A 143 -15.43 6.67 9.90
N ASN A 144 -14.73 6.78 8.78
CA ASN A 144 -13.34 7.18 8.80
C ASN A 144 -13.17 8.55 8.12
N THR A 145 -12.08 9.20 8.40
CA THR A 145 -11.60 10.40 7.71
C THR A 145 -10.12 10.23 7.43
N ALA A 146 -9.69 10.71 6.27
CA ALA A 146 -8.34 10.50 5.77
C ALA A 146 -7.43 11.71 6.07
N LEU A 147 -6.17 11.41 6.39
CA LEU A 147 -5.03 12.34 6.35
C LEU A 147 -4.08 11.85 5.28
N ASN A 148 -3.88 12.63 4.22
CA ASN A 148 -2.92 12.35 3.16
C ASN A 148 -1.57 12.95 3.50
N ILE A 149 -0.52 12.16 3.45
CA ILE A 149 0.84 12.59 3.77
C ILE A 149 1.71 12.37 2.52
N GLN A 150 2.41 13.42 2.12
CA GLN A 150 3.49 13.36 1.15
C GLN A 150 4.79 13.68 1.87
N LEU A 151 5.73 12.75 1.85
CA LEU A 151 7.04 12.90 2.44
C LEU A 151 8.10 12.83 1.34
N THR A 152 8.98 13.84 1.29
CA THR A 152 10.19 13.80 0.45
C THR A 152 11.41 13.61 1.35
N VAL A 153 12.12 12.51 1.18
CA VAL A 153 13.41 12.25 1.83
C VAL A 153 14.51 12.54 0.82
N THR A 154 15.30 13.58 1.06
CA THR A 154 16.38 13.98 0.16
C THR A 154 17.69 13.35 0.59
N GLY A 155 18.44 12.82 -0.39
CA GLY A 155 19.82 12.40 -0.19
C GLY A 155 20.79 13.59 -0.17
N GLU A 156 22.01 13.34 0.23
CA GLU A 156 23.07 14.33 0.05
C GLU A 156 23.41 14.49 -1.44
N LYS A 157 23.76 15.72 -1.82
CA LYS A 157 24.31 16.00 -3.14
C LYS A 157 25.59 15.19 -3.31
N PRO A 158 25.69 14.33 -4.35
CA PRO A 158 26.86 13.48 -4.52
C PRO A 158 28.11 14.32 -4.84
N ASP A 159 29.23 13.96 -4.23
CA ASP A 159 30.54 14.54 -4.52
C ASP A 159 31.22 13.77 -5.67
N TRP A 160 30.57 13.75 -6.83
CA TRP A 160 31.15 13.15 -8.03
C TRP A 160 32.17 14.13 -8.63
N ASN A 161 33.38 13.64 -8.77
CA ASN A 161 34.46 14.42 -9.38
C ASN A 161 35.37 13.51 -10.21
N VAL A 162 36.10 14.10 -11.13
CA VAL A 162 37.10 13.44 -11.94
C VAL A 162 38.37 14.31 -11.96
N ASN A 163 39.54 13.68 -11.81
CA ASN A 163 40.82 14.37 -12.02
C ASN A 163 41.27 14.13 -13.47
N PRO A 164 41.17 15.13 -14.36
CA PRO A 164 41.56 14.97 -15.76
C PRO A 164 43.00 14.57 -15.96
N ALA A 165 43.91 14.99 -15.04
CA ALA A 165 45.34 14.75 -15.15
C ALA A 165 45.74 13.27 -15.01
N THR A 166 44.83 12.41 -14.56
CA THR A 166 45.06 10.96 -14.45
C THR A 166 44.83 10.20 -15.74
N TYR A 167 44.32 10.83 -16.79
CA TYR A 167 43.95 10.18 -18.04
C TYR A 167 44.68 10.80 -19.24
N GLU A 168 45.05 9.96 -20.21
CA GLU A 168 45.73 10.40 -21.43
C GLU A 168 44.77 10.98 -22.46
N ASN A 169 43.51 10.52 -22.47
CA ASN A 169 42.56 10.83 -23.51
C ASN A 169 41.22 11.31 -22.95
N SER A 170 40.45 11.97 -23.81
CA SER A 170 39.07 12.34 -23.53
C SER A 170 38.20 12.25 -24.77
N MET A 171 36.91 12.01 -24.58
CA MET A 171 35.90 12.19 -25.63
C MET A 171 34.83 13.16 -25.16
N THR A 172 34.22 13.88 -26.12
CA THR A 172 33.09 14.78 -25.82
C THR A 172 31.78 13.98 -25.86
N PHE A 173 30.96 14.18 -24.84
CA PHE A 173 29.59 13.67 -24.79
C PHE A 173 28.61 14.83 -24.86
N ILE A 174 27.61 14.74 -25.75
CA ILE A 174 26.52 15.72 -25.90
C ILE A 174 25.19 14.97 -25.80
N GLY A 175 24.44 15.26 -24.74
CA GLY A 175 23.15 14.62 -24.47
C GLY A 175 22.14 15.56 -23.82
N LYS A 176 20.94 15.02 -23.54
CA LYS A 176 19.88 15.66 -22.78
C LYS A 176 19.48 14.74 -21.64
N LEU A 177 19.31 15.30 -20.44
CA LEU A 177 18.83 14.58 -19.28
C LEU A 177 17.30 14.65 -19.24
N HIS A 178 16.66 13.50 -19.18
CA HIS A 178 15.21 13.36 -19.04
C HIS A 178 14.89 12.65 -17.71
N PHE A 179 14.12 13.33 -16.89
CA PHE A 179 13.41 12.71 -15.76
C PHE A 179 12.03 12.24 -16.20
N THR A 180 11.29 11.60 -15.31
CA THR A 180 9.93 11.11 -15.61
C THR A 180 8.93 12.21 -15.95
N ASP A 181 9.18 13.44 -15.51
CA ASP A 181 8.37 14.65 -15.73
C ASP A 181 8.83 15.48 -16.94
N GLY A 182 9.91 15.09 -17.62
CA GLY A 182 10.39 15.75 -18.84
C GLY A 182 11.87 16.03 -18.89
N ILE A 183 12.27 16.96 -19.77
CA ILE A 183 13.66 17.38 -19.92
C ILE A 183 14.08 18.17 -18.68
N SER A 184 15.24 17.83 -18.14
CA SER A 184 15.84 18.56 -17.02
C SER A 184 16.20 19.98 -17.43
N ASP A 185 15.61 20.96 -16.78
CA ASP A 185 15.86 22.40 -16.95
C ASP A 185 16.57 23.04 -15.75
N ASN A 186 16.90 22.26 -14.73
CA ASN A 186 17.59 22.74 -13.53
C ASN A 186 19.11 22.59 -13.68
N PRO A 187 19.88 23.70 -13.67
CA PRO A 187 21.35 23.66 -13.77
C PRO A 187 22.05 23.07 -12.53
N ASP A 188 21.33 22.91 -11.40
CA ASP A 188 21.87 22.28 -10.20
C ASP A 188 21.82 20.73 -10.25
N ASN A 189 21.13 20.18 -11.26
CA ASN A 189 21.17 18.75 -11.55
C ASN A 189 22.57 18.34 -12.01
N ILE A 190 22.97 17.12 -11.70
CA ILE A 190 24.29 16.61 -12.05
C ILE A 190 24.13 15.31 -12.83
N VAL A 191 24.89 15.17 -13.89
CA VAL A 191 25.11 13.88 -14.58
C VAL A 191 26.57 13.49 -14.42
N ALA A 192 26.82 12.25 -14.07
CA ALA A 192 28.15 11.69 -14.01
C ALA A 192 28.28 10.41 -14.82
N ALA A 193 29.42 10.24 -15.45
CA ALA A 193 29.80 9.07 -16.24
C ALA A 193 30.75 8.18 -15.43
N PHE A 194 30.51 6.87 -15.45
CA PHE A 194 31.25 5.88 -14.68
C PHE A 194 31.73 4.73 -15.54
N VAL A 195 32.93 4.24 -15.22
CA VAL A 195 33.42 2.94 -15.66
C VAL A 195 33.27 1.95 -14.48
N ARG A 196 32.77 0.73 -14.74
CA ARG A 196 32.51 -0.31 -13.71
C ARG A 196 31.66 0.18 -12.55
N ASP A 197 30.73 1.13 -12.81
CA ASP A 197 29.81 1.75 -11.83
C ASP A 197 30.45 2.50 -10.65
N THR A 198 31.75 2.44 -10.49
CA THR A 198 32.47 2.99 -9.34
C THR A 198 33.47 4.09 -9.67
N ILE A 199 34.09 4.04 -10.86
CA ILE A 199 35.13 5.00 -11.24
C ILE A 199 34.48 6.14 -12.02
N CYS A 200 34.40 7.33 -11.42
CA CYS A 200 33.89 8.51 -12.09
C CYS A 200 34.89 9.02 -13.14
N VAL A 201 34.45 9.13 -14.37
CA VAL A 201 35.27 9.51 -15.53
C VAL A 201 34.76 10.77 -16.26
N GLY A 202 33.67 11.35 -15.78
CA GLY A 202 33.11 12.60 -16.32
C GLY A 202 31.97 13.12 -15.46
N VAL A 203 31.84 14.44 -15.35
CA VAL A 203 30.75 15.10 -14.62
C VAL A 203 30.35 16.36 -15.36
N ALA A 204 29.05 16.61 -15.48
CA ALA A 204 28.51 17.86 -16.02
C ALA A 204 27.11 18.16 -15.47
N SER A 205 26.71 19.42 -15.51
CA SER A 205 25.35 19.87 -15.23
C SER A 205 24.64 20.28 -16.54
N PRO A 206 23.31 20.17 -16.61
CA PRO A 206 22.54 20.69 -17.74
C PRO A 206 22.80 22.18 -17.95
N THR A 207 23.10 22.57 -19.18
CA THR A 207 23.38 23.96 -19.57
C THR A 207 22.42 24.39 -20.68
N TYR A 208 21.77 25.56 -20.52
CA TYR A 208 20.86 26.09 -21.52
C TYR A 208 21.62 26.61 -22.74
N ILE A 209 21.26 26.15 -23.91
CA ILE A 209 21.83 26.56 -25.18
C ILE A 209 20.78 27.35 -25.98
N LYS A 210 20.91 28.67 -25.97
CA LYS A 210 19.96 29.61 -26.58
C LYS A 210 19.59 29.29 -28.02
N ARG A 211 20.55 28.84 -28.84
CA ARG A 211 20.34 28.50 -30.26
C ARG A 211 19.30 27.39 -30.45
N TYR A 212 19.22 26.44 -29.48
CA TYR A 212 18.35 25.27 -29.56
C TYR A 212 17.16 25.37 -28.59
N ASP A 213 17.06 26.47 -27.86
CA ASP A 213 16.02 26.70 -26.83
C ASP A 213 15.84 25.47 -25.90
N SER A 214 16.96 24.92 -25.43
CA SER A 214 16.95 23.67 -24.67
C SER A 214 18.19 23.51 -23.81
N TYR A 215 18.08 22.67 -22.77
CA TYR A 215 19.19 22.29 -21.92
C TYR A 215 19.92 21.06 -22.47
N PHE A 216 21.24 21.08 -22.42
CA PHE A 216 22.12 20.01 -22.85
C PHE A 216 23.14 19.67 -21.76
N VAL A 217 23.49 18.40 -21.68
CA VAL A 217 24.63 17.90 -20.90
C VAL A 217 25.82 17.80 -21.83
N MET A 218 26.79 18.68 -21.64
CA MET A 218 28.05 18.67 -22.37
C MET A 218 29.14 18.22 -21.41
N MET A 219 29.65 17.02 -21.61
CA MET A 219 30.55 16.38 -20.64
C MET A 219 31.80 15.84 -21.34
N PRO A 220 33.00 16.24 -20.91
CA PRO A 220 34.20 15.51 -21.24
C PRO A 220 34.21 14.19 -20.44
N ILE A 221 34.43 13.09 -21.13
CA ILE A 221 34.60 11.77 -20.51
C ILE A 221 36.05 11.37 -20.75
N TYR A 222 36.76 11.00 -19.67
CA TYR A 222 38.19 10.71 -19.67
C TYR A 222 38.47 9.22 -19.63
N GLY A 223 39.57 8.78 -20.23
CA GLY A 223 39.98 7.37 -20.22
C GLY A 223 41.31 7.15 -20.96
N ASP A 224 41.96 6.00 -20.69
CA ASP A 224 43.27 5.66 -21.29
C ASP A 224 43.18 4.64 -22.40
N SER A 225 42.12 3.86 -22.47
CA SER A 225 41.93 2.85 -23.51
C SER A 225 40.51 2.77 -23.99
N SER A 226 40.33 2.44 -25.25
CA SER A 226 39.04 2.26 -25.91
C SER A 226 38.29 1.06 -25.34
N SER A 227 36.95 1.10 -25.49
CA SER A 227 36.00 0.02 -25.27
C SER A 227 35.48 -0.22 -23.85
N HIS A 228 35.74 0.64 -22.89
CA HIS A 228 34.98 0.58 -21.64
C HIS A 228 33.55 1.09 -21.86
N LYS A 229 32.56 0.31 -21.43
CA LYS A 229 31.17 0.75 -21.40
C LYS A 229 31.02 1.84 -20.34
N ILE A 230 30.37 2.92 -20.70
CA ILE A 230 30.08 4.06 -19.84
C ILE A 230 28.68 3.90 -19.26
N HIS A 231 28.57 3.98 -17.95
CA HIS A 231 27.33 4.01 -17.19
C HIS A 231 27.09 5.43 -16.70
N PHE A 232 25.84 5.88 -16.75
CA PHE A 232 25.50 7.22 -16.31
C PHE A 232 24.64 7.18 -15.05
N LYS A 233 24.91 8.11 -14.14
CA LYS A 233 24.10 8.41 -12.95
C LYS A 233 23.67 9.86 -13.01
N ALA A 234 22.53 10.19 -12.39
CA ALA A 234 22.09 11.59 -12.29
C ALA A 234 21.66 11.90 -10.85
N TYR A 235 21.84 13.15 -10.48
CA TYR A 235 21.27 13.74 -9.27
C TYR A 235 20.22 14.76 -9.68
N ASP A 236 19.00 14.58 -9.18
CA ASP A 236 17.90 15.53 -9.31
C ASP A 236 17.91 16.47 -8.11
N ALA A 237 18.32 17.70 -8.32
CA ALA A 237 18.43 18.70 -7.25
C ALA A 237 17.05 19.17 -6.76
N ASN A 238 15.98 19.07 -7.58
CA ASN A 238 14.62 19.43 -7.17
C ASN A 238 14.05 18.43 -6.16
N GLN A 239 14.40 17.14 -6.32
CA GLN A 239 13.91 16.07 -5.47
C GLN A 239 14.96 15.56 -4.46
N GLY A 240 16.24 15.93 -4.62
CA GLY A 240 17.35 15.41 -3.81
C GLY A 240 17.59 13.91 -4.03
N ILE A 241 17.31 13.39 -5.21
CA ILE A 241 17.38 11.95 -5.52
C ILE A 241 18.56 11.66 -6.43
N VAL A 242 19.30 10.59 -6.10
CA VAL A 242 20.32 10.02 -6.97
C VAL A 242 19.73 8.87 -7.77
N TYR A 243 19.75 8.99 -9.08
CA TYR A 243 19.44 7.90 -10.01
C TYR A 243 20.73 7.15 -10.35
N HIS A 244 20.84 5.91 -9.89
CA HIS A 244 22.06 5.10 -10.02
C HIS A 244 22.24 4.46 -11.40
N SER A 245 21.23 4.55 -12.27
CA SER A 245 21.30 4.03 -13.65
C SER A 245 20.43 4.87 -14.57
N LEU A 246 20.99 5.28 -15.69
CA LEU A 246 20.26 5.95 -16.75
C LEU A 246 20.23 5.08 -18.01
N ILE A 247 19.11 5.09 -18.69
CA ILE A 247 18.99 4.51 -20.04
C ILE A 247 19.56 5.52 -21.02
N THR A 248 20.41 5.04 -21.92
CA THR A 248 20.94 5.84 -23.03
C THR A 248 20.24 5.46 -24.33
N SER A 249 19.78 6.45 -25.08
CA SER A 249 19.17 6.24 -26.40
C SER A 249 19.54 7.33 -27.41
N LYS A 250 19.44 7.00 -28.68
CA LYS A 250 19.60 7.94 -29.81
C LYS A 250 18.47 7.70 -30.81
N ASN A 251 17.74 8.75 -31.18
CA ASN A 251 16.63 8.68 -32.15
C ASN A 251 15.60 7.58 -31.80
N GLY A 252 15.28 7.46 -30.50
CA GLY A 252 14.32 6.48 -29.97
C GLY A 252 14.83 5.05 -29.83
N ASN A 253 16.05 4.74 -30.22
CA ASN A 253 16.65 3.42 -30.08
C ASN A 253 17.65 3.38 -28.92
N LEU A 254 17.62 2.30 -28.14
CA LEU A 254 18.61 2.07 -27.08
C LEU A 254 20.02 2.05 -27.68
N LYS A 255 20.95 2.67 -26.99
CA LYS A 255 22.32 2.78 -27.42
C LYS A 255 23.30 2.70 -26.26
N ASP A 256 24.13 1.68 -26.23
CA ASP A 256 25.24 1.62 -25.30
C ASP A 256 26.34 2.63 -25.70
N ILE A 257 26.89 3.30 -24.71
CA ILE A 257 27.97 4.28 -24.91
C ILE A 257 29.28 3.62 -24.45
N TYR A 258 30.27 3.69 -25.30
CA TYR A 258 31.61 3.20 -25.06
C TYR A 258 32.61 4.34 -25.19
N PHE A 259 33.63 4.34 -24.32
CA PHE A 259 34.73 5.30 -24.47
C PHE A 259 35.48 5.07 -25.77
N ASN A 260 35.63 6.10 -26.55
CA ASN A 260 36.39 6.06 -27.81
C ASN A 260 37.11 7.40 -28.01
N PRO A 261 38.44 7.48 -27.78
CA PRO A 261 39.21 8.71 -27.92
C PRO A 261 39.32 9.20 -29.36
N ASP A 262 39.18 8.32 -30.37
CA ASP A 262 39.24 8.68 -31.77
C ASP A 262 37.97 9.34 -32.28
N LYS A 263 36.93 9.35 -31.49
CA LYS A 263 35.64 9.93 -31.82
C LYS A 263 35.55 11.36 -31.35
N ALA A 264 35.29 12.32 -32.27
CA ALA A 264 35.17 13.73 -31.95
C ALA A 264 34.09 14.03 -30.91
N SER A 265 32.95 13.33 -30.97
CA SER A 265 31.90 13.41 -29.96
C SER A 265 30.96 12.22 -30.00
N GLU A 266 30.37 11.88 -28.86
CA GLU A 266 29.22 11.01 -28.78
C GLU A 266 27.96 11.86 -28.61
N GLY A 267 27.10 11.86 -29.63
CA GLY A 267 25.98 12.80 -29.76
C GLY A 267 26.38 14.14 -30.36
N SER A 268 25.39 14.95 -30.71
CA SER A 268 25.52 16.33 -31.20
C SER A 268 24.34 17.17 -30.69
N PHE A 269 24.35 18.46 -30.95
CA PHE A 269 23.22 19.32 -30.61
C PHE A 269 21.97 19.01 -31.44
N GLU A 270 22.15 18.59 -32.69
CA GLU A 270 21.06 18.18 -33.60
C GLU A 270 20.55 16.77 -33.26
N GLU A 271 21.45 15.88 -32.86
CA GLU A 271 21.14 14.50 -32.51
C GLU A 271 21.75 14.13 -31.15
N PRO A 272 21.20 14.67 -30.03
CA PRO A 272 21.74 14.40 -28.70
C PRO A 272 21.48 12.95 -28.28
N ILE A 273 22.36 12.45 -27.41
CA ILE A 273 22.06 11.24 -26.67
C ILE A 273 21.04 11.59 -25.57
N ILE A 274 19.95 10.84 -25.49
CA ILE A 274 19.00 10.98 -24.41
C ILE A 274 19.45 10.12 -23.24
N LEU A 275 19.66 10.77 -22.10
CA LEU A 275 19.89 10.15 -20.82
C LEU A 275 18.56 10.18 -20.06
N ALA A 276 17.90 9.03 -19.92
CA ALA A 276 16.62 8.97 -19.26
C ALA A 276 16.72 8.16 -17.96
N THR A 277 16.05 8.64 -16.92
CA THR A 277 15.88 7.84 -15.71
C THR A 277 15.04 6.62 -16.05
N THR A 278 15.36 5.48 -15.41
CA THR A 278 14.63 4.23 -15.64
C THR A 278 13.20 4.30 -15.12
N GLY A 279 12.85 5.37 -14.37
CA GLY A 279 11.59 5.46 -13.63
C GLY A 279 11.52 4.44 -12.48
N GLU A 280 12.67 3.89 -12.07
CA GLU A 280 12.75 2.98 -10.94
C GLU A 280 12.50 3.73 -9.63
N ILE A 281 11.73 3.10 -8.78
CA ILE A 281 11.36 3.56 -7.45
C ILE A 281 11.62 2.44 -6.46
N GLU A 282 11.76 2.79 -5.21
CA GLU A 282 11.92 1.82 -4.14
C GLU A 282 10.57 1.55 -3.46
N GLN A 283 10.29 0.26 -3.26
CA GLN A 283 9.28 -0.23 -2.33
C GLN A 283 10.01 -0.79 -1.11
N VAL A 284 9.61 -0.39 0.09
CA VAL A 284 10.14 -0.96 1.33
C VAL A 284 9.04 -1.80 1.99
N ILE A 285 9.34 -3.08 2.26
CA ILE A 285 8.42 -4.04 2.86
C ILE A 285 8.91 -4.37 4.27
N LYS A 286 8.03 -4.26 5.27
CA LYS A 286 8.32 -4.69 6.63
C LYS A 286 8.30 -6.23 6.69
N ILE A 287 9.38 -6.82 7.16
CA ILE A 287 9.51 -8.26 7.36
C ILE A 287 9.53 -8.54 8.86
N ASN A 288 8.60 -9.37 9.32
CA ASN A 288 8.55 -9.81 10.70
C ASN A 288 9.39 -11.08 10.90
N LYS A 289 9.95 -11.24 12.09
CA LYS A 289 10.45 -12.54 12.52
C LYS A 289 9.32 -13.57 12.43
N GLY A 290 9.60 -14.75 11.87
CA GLY A 290 8.58 -15.74 11.54
C GLY A 290 8.05 -15.53 10.13
N TRP A 291 6.76 -15.51 9.94
CA TRP A 291 6.10 -15.37 8.64
C TRP A 291 5.68 -13.94 8.35
N THR A 292 5.78 -13.54 7.11
CA THR A 292 5.25 -12.28 6.58
C THR A 292 4.51 -12.56 5.27
N TRP A 293 3.27 -12.12 5.17
CA TRP A 293 2.53 -12.12 3.91
C TRP A 293 2.82 -10.81 3.18
N LEU A 294 3.43 -10.89 2.01
CA LEU A 294 3.90 -9.73 1.28
C LEU A 294 3.44 -9.72 -0.19
N SER A 295 3.48 -8.55 -0.80
CA SER A 295 3.30 -8.36 -2.24
C SER A 295 4.18 -7.24 -2.79
N LEU A 296 4.41 -7.27 -4.11
CA LEU A 296 5.22 -6.29 -4.82
C LEU A 296 4.31 -5.26 -5.51
N ASN A 297 4.66 -3.97 -5.39
CA ASN A 297 4.02 -2.87 -6.11
C ASN A 297 4.96 -2.10 -7.04
N VAL A 298 6.07 -2.71 -7.34
CA VAL A 298 7.03 -2.29 -8.36
C VAL A 298 7.25 -3.43 -9.35
N ASN A 299 7.62 -3.12 -10.59
CA ASN A 299 7.88 -4.10 -11.63
C ASN A 299 9.30 -3.97 -12.18
N LYS A 300 9.83 -5.05 -12.76
CA LYS A 300 11.14 -5.07 -13.40
C LYS A 300 11.05 -5.70 -14.78
N PHE A 301 11.75 -5.13 -15.75
CA PHE A 301 11.88 -5.78 -17.05
C PHE A 301 12.58 -7.15 -16.90
N GLY A 302 11.93 -8.20 -17.42
CA GLY A 302 12.40 -9.58 -17.25
C GLY A 302 11.90 -10.24 -15.95
N GLY A 303 11.07 -9.56 -15.16
CA GLY A 303 10.50 -10.09 -13.91
C GLY A 303 11.45 -10.04 -12.71
N PHE A 304 10.94 -10.48 -11.60
CA PHE A 304 11.71 -10.66 -10.37
C PHE A 304 11.95 -12.14 -10.10
N THR A 305 13.18 -12.50 -9.75
CA THR A 305 13.48 -13.80 -9.15
C THR A 305 13.55 -13.66 -7.62
N PRO A 306 13.24 -14.72 -6.85
CA PRO A 306 13.38 -14.70 -5.39
C PRO A 306 14.76 -14.23 -4.92
N GLY A 307 15.83 -14.76 -5.55
CA GLY A 307 17.20 -14.38 -5.22
C GLY A 307 17.54 -12.91 -5.50
N ALA A 308 16.93 -12.29 -6.52
CA ALA A 308 17.14 -10.88 -6.81
C ALA A 308 16.39 -9.97 -5.81
N VAL A 309 15.16 -10.33 -5.48
CA VAL A 309 14.33 -9.56 -4.53
C VAL A 309 14.86 -9.67 -3.11
N LEU A 310 15.22 -10.88 -2.67
CA LEU A 310 15.65 -11.15 -1.29
C LEU A 310 17.15 -10.94 -1.06
N LYS A 311 17.90 -10.51 -2.08
CA LYS A 311 19.34 -10.23 -1.99
C LYS A 311 19.74 -9.27 -0.85
N PRO A 312 18.94 -8.25 -0.48
CA PRO A 312 19.26 -7.35 0.63
C PRO A 312 19.17 -8.01 2.00
N LEU A 313 18.53 -9.19 2.12
CA LEU A 313 18.35 -9.90 3.37
C LEU A 313 19.55 -10.82 3.66
N ASP A 314 19.90 -10.91 4.94
CA ASP A 314 20.85 -11.92 5.43
C ASP A 314 20.10 -13.26 5.61
N CYS A 315 19.99 -14.00 4.50
CA CYS A 315 19.22 -15.25 4.45
C CYS A 315 20.00 -16.42 5.08
N ASP A 316 19.29 -17.23 5.86
CA ASP A 316 19.78 -18.47 6.43
C ASP A 316 18.99 -19.69 5.91
N SER A 317 19.35 -20.90 6.33
CA SER A 317 18.68 -22.14 5.90
C SER A 317 17.21 -22.26 6.36
N SER A 318 16.74 -21.40 7.24
CA SER A 318 15.32 -21.32 7.63
C SER A 318 14.51 -20.39 6.74
N THR A 319 15.19 -19.61 5.88
CA THR A 319 14.55 -18.65 5.00
C THR A 319 13.84 -19.35 3.86
N LEU A 320 12.53 -19.17 3.79
CA LEU A 320 11.63 -19.87 2.87
C LEU A 320 10.61 -18.88 2.29
N LEU A 321 10.48 -18.87 0.97
CA LEU A 321 9.47 -18.08 0.26
C LEU A 321 8.45 -19.02 -0.39
N LYS A 322 7.17 -18.83 -0.09
CA LYS A 322 6.05 -19.59 -0.67
C LYS A 322 5.20 -18.73 -1.57
N GLY A 323 4.92 -19.18 -2.77
CA GLY A 323 3.89 -18.69 -3.67
C GLY A 323 2.65 -19.58 -3.65
N LYS A 324 1.72 -19.31 -4.56
CA LYS A 324 0.48 -20.09 -4.70
C LYS A 324 0.74 -21.54 -5.13
N LEU A 325 1.66 -21.75 -6.06
CA LEU A 325 1.88 -23.04 -6.73
C LEU A 325 3.20 -23.72 -6.32
N GLY A 326 4.08 -23.02 -5.58
CA GLY A 326 5.39 -23.57 -5.25
C GLY A 326 6.06 -22.77 -4.13
N TYR A 327 7.25 -23.21 -3.81
CA TYR A 327 8.10 -22.52 -2.85
C TYR A 327 9.55 -22.56 -3.29
N THR A 328 10.39 -21.72 -2.68
CA THR A 328 11.85 -21.78 -2.78
C THR A 328 12.46 -21.53 -1.41
N GLN A 329 13.55 -22.22 -1.11
CA GLN A 329 14.27 -22.15 0.16
C GLN A 329 15.72 -21.76 -0.09
N TYR A 330 16.30 -20.99 0.81
CA TYR A 330 17.70 -20.60 0.72
C TYR A 330 18.60 -21.67 1.33
N TYR A 331 19.63 -22.06 0.61
CA TYR A 331 20.67 -22.97 1.06
C TYR A 331 21.99 -22.25 1.25
N VAL A 332 22.40 -22.11 2.50
CA VAL A 332 23.61 -21.34 2.89
C VAL A 332 24.89 -21.95 2.31
N GLU A 333 24.98 -23.27 2.21
CA GLU A 333 26.16 -23.97 1.72
C GLU A 333 26.52 -23.56 0.28
N ASN A 334 25.53 -23.45 -0.58
CA ASN A 334 25.70 -23.09 -1.99
C ASN A 334 25.38 -21.61 -2.27
N LYS A 335 24.81 -20.88 -1.30
CA LYS A 335 24.26 -19.52 -1.46
C LYS A 335 23.22 -19.45 -2.58
N GLU A 336 22.38 -20.46 -2.67
CA GLU A 336 21.40 -20.61 -3.74
C GLU A 336 19.97 -20.75 -3.21
N TRP A 337 19.03 -20.30 -4.03
CA TRP A 337 17.61 -20.54 -3.84
C TRP A 337 17.22 -21.82 -4.60
N VAL A 338 16.64 -22.79 -3.91
CA VAL A 338 16.24 -24.08 -4.49
C VAL A 338 14.75 -24.30 -4.26
N GLY A 339 14.03 -24.60 -5.32
CA GLY A 339 12.58 -24.85 -5.29
C GLY A 339 11.94 -24.66 -6.64
N GLU A 340 10.62 -24.62 -6.66
CA GLU A 340 9.80 -24.50 -7.88
C GLU A 340 9.36 -23.04 -8.16
N LEU A 341 9.62 -22.13 -7.23
CA LEU A 341 9.26 -20.71 -7.36
C LEU A 341 10.43 -19.93 -7.97
N ASP A 342 10.43 -19.79 -9.30
CA ASP A 342 11.50 -19.14 -10.06
C ASP A 342 11.28 -17.65 -10.29
N THR A 343 10.00 -17.23 -10.37
CA THR A 343 9.61 -15.84 -10.67
C THR A 343 8.56 -15.35 -9.70
N LEU A 344 8.57 -14.03 -9.46
CA LEU A 344 7.59 -13.34 -8.63
C LEU A 344 6.74 -12.40 -9.48
N GLU A 345 5.43 -12.62 -9.43
CA GLU A 345 4.44 -11.83 -10.15
C GLU A 345 3.89 -10.70 -9.27
N ILE A 346 3.72 -9.52 -9.85
CA ILE A 346 3.22 -8.33 -9.14
C ILE A 346 1.76 -8.46 -8.68
N ALA A 347 0.98 -9.28 -9.39
CA ALA A 347 -0.44 -9.50 -9.08
C ALA A 347 -0.67 -10.55 -7.97
N GLU A 348 0.40 -11.16 -7.47
CA GLU A 348 0.34 -12.25 -6.50
C GLU A 348 0.93 -11.84 -5.15
N MET A 349 0.45 -12.50 -4.10
CA MET A 349 1.05 -12.43 -2.78
C MET A 349 2.02 -13.59 -2.56
N TYR A 350 2.92 -13.40 -1.60
CA TYR A 350 3.89 -14.39 -1.16
C TYR A 350 3.92 -14.48 0.36
N LYS A 351 4.39 -15.61 0.89
CA LYS A 351 4.63 -15.82 2.32
C LYS A 351 6.11 -16.06 2.54
N LEU A 352 6.79 -15.12 3.18
CA LEU A 352 8.20 -15.21 3.52
C LEU A 352 8.34 -15.64 4.98
N LYS A 353 9.12 -16.71 5.25
CA LYS A 353 9.63 -17.04 6.58
C LYS A 353 11.03 -16.48 6.73
N TYR A 354 11.25 -15.68 7.76
CA TYR A 354 12.53 -15.04 8.02
C TYR A 354 12.86 -15.03 9.52
N HIS A 355 14.14 -15.03 9.88
CA HIS A 355 14.59 -15.28 11.24
C HIS A 355 14.57 -14.05 12.16
N GLN A 356 14.41 -12.83 11.60
CA GLN A 356 14.42 -11.57 12.36
C GLN A 356 13.50 -10.50 11.77
N ASN A 357 13.19 -9.47 12.57
CA ASN A 357 12.50 -8.28 12.07
C ASN A 357 13.47 -7.43 11.24
N THR A 358 13.04 -7.02 10.06
CA THR A 358 13.85 -6.17 9.17
C THR A 358 12.95 -5.48 8.14
N PHE A 359 13.57 -4.72 7.23
CA PHE A 359 12.93 -4.14 6.07
C PHE A 359 13.57 -4.67 4.79
N LEU A 360 12.74 -4.95 3.80
CA LEU A 360 13.15 -5.43 2.48
C LEU A 360 12.95 -4.31 1.46
N PRO A 361 14.02 -3.64 1.00
CA PRO A 361 13.94 -2.70 -0.10
C PRO A 361 13.88 -3.46 -1.43
N VAL A 362 12.92 -3.12 -2.28
CA VAL A 362 12.76 -3.67 -3.63
C VAL A 362 12.72 -2.53 -4.62
N VAL A 363 13.67 -2.51 -5.55
CA VAL A 363 13.77 -1.47 -6.59
C VAL A 363 13.16 -1.96 -7.88
N GLY A 364 12.27 -1.17 -8.47
CA GLY A 364 11.63 -1.47 -9.75
C GLY A 364 10.89 -0.26 -10.33
N ARG A 365 10.21 -0.46 -11.46
CA ARG A 365 9.43 0.59 -12.11
C ARG A 365 8.06 0.73 -11.45
N LYS A 366 7.55 1.96 -11.41
CA LYS A 366 6.18 2.25 -10.98
C LYS A 366 5.18 1.44 -11.83
N ILE A 367 4.19 0.86 -11.18
CA ILE A 367 3.06 0.20 -11.84
C ILE A 367 1.88 1.16 -11.86
N ASN A 368 1.20 1.25 -13.00
CA ASN A 368 -0.09 1.93 -13.09
C ASN A 368 -1.17 0.93 -12.67
N ALA A 369 -1.66 1.09 -11.45
CA ALA A 369 -2.59 0.14 -10.85
C ALA A 369 -3.93 0.05 -11.63
N ASP A 370 -4.41 1.18 -12.15
CA ASP A 370 -5.62 1.30 -12.98
C ASP A 370 -5.48 0.69 -14.39
N ALA A 371 -4.24 0.52 -14.86
CA ALA A 371 -3.92 -0.11 -16.13
C ALA A 371 -3.42 -1.57 -15.99
N THR A 372 -3.48 -2.14 -14.77
CA THR A 372 -2.97 -3.49 -14.47
C THR A 372 -4.12 -4.37 -13.94
N PRO A 373 -4.97 -4.92 -14.81
CA PRO A 373 -6.09 -5.76 -14.40
C PRO A 373 -5.61 -7.12 -13.88
N ILE A 374 -6.25 -7.59 -12.80
CA ILE A 374 -5.98 -8.88 -12.16
C ILE A 374 -7.19 -9.79 -12.32
N SER A 375 -6.97 -11.02 -12.82
CA SER A 375 -8.03 -12.02 -12.95
C SER A 375 -8.31 -12.69 -11.60
N ILE A 376 -9.56 -12.63 -11.15
CA ILE A 376 -10.05 -13.24 -9.93
C ILE A 376 -10.95 -14.42 -10.28
N ASN A 377 -10.48 -15.61 -9.97
CA ASN A 377 -11.22 -16.86 -10.22
C ASN A 377 -12.12 -17.21 -9.03
N SER A 378 -13.09 -18.09 -9.25
CA SER A 378 -13.91 -18.64 -8.17
C SER A 378 -13.06 -19.28 -7.07
N GLY A 379 -13.45 -19.09 -5.80
CA GLY A 379 -12.69 -19.57 -4.65
C GLY A 379 -11.51 -18.67 -4.26
N TRP A 380 -10.47 -19.25 -3.65
CA TRP A 380 -9.34 -18.50 -3.10
C TRP A 380 -8.32 -18.06 -4.16
N ASN A 381 -8.01 -16.77 -4.15
CA ASN A 381 -6.99 -16.12 -4.97
C ASN A 381 -5.89 -15.53 -4.08
N TRP A 382 -4.64 -15.74 -4.46
CA TRP A 382 -3.48 -15.11 -3.84
C TRP A 382 -3.29 -13.75 -4.51
N LEU A 383 -3.58 -12.67 -3.78
CA LEU A 383 -3.75 -11.34 -4.35
C LEU A 383 -2.64 -10.40 -3.92
N GLY A 384 -1.92 -9.84 -4.89
CA GLY A 384 -0.99 -8.74 -4.69
C GLY A 384 -1.70 -7.39 -4.59
N TYR A 385 -1.19 -6.49 -3.75
CA TYR A 385 -1.67 -5.12 -3.65
C TYR A 385 -0.73 -4.19 -4.41
N ILE A 386 -1.17 -3.73 -5.58
CA ILE A 386 -0.36 -2.96 -6.53
C ILE A 386 -0.30 -1.46 -6.19
N PRO A 387 -1.36 -0.82 -5.62
CA PRO A 387 -1.31 0.61 -5.32
C PRO A 387 -0.19 0.98 -4.34
N ARG A 388 0.27 2.22 -4.43
CA ARG A 388 1.35 2.74 -3.59
C ARG A 388 0.86 3.42 -2.32
N THR A 389 -0.44 3.65 -2.20
CA THR A 389 -1.09 4.23 -1.02
C THR A 389 -2.06 3.23 -0.43
N SER A 390 -2.26 3.29 0.88
CA SER A 390 -3.32 2.53 1.53
C SER A 390 -4.68 3.08 1.12
N MET A 391 -5.66 2.20 0.96
CA MET A 391 -7.05 2.60 0.72
C MET A 391 -8.01 1.65 1.43
N SER A 392 -9.24 2.09 1.65
CA SER A 392 -10.24 1.25 2.27
C SER A 392 -10.47 -0.04 1.46
N VAL A 393 -10.85 -1.14 2.14
CA VAL A 393 -11.20 -2.39 1.45
C VAL A 393 -12.29 -2.16 0.39
N ALA A 394 -13.26 -1.28 0.71
CA ALA A 394 -14.36 -0.97 -0.19
C ALA A 394 -13.89 -0.27 -1.47
N ASP A 395 -12.96 0.69 -1.36
CA ASP A 395 -12.42 1.39 -2.52
C ASP A 395 -11.48 0.49 -3.33
N ALA A 396 -10.59 -0.24 -2.64
CA ALA A 396 -9.64 -1.14 -3.28
C ALA A 396 -10.31 -2.21 -4.13
N LEU A 397 -11.43 -2.77 -3.67
CA LEU A 397 -12.12 -3.87 -4.31
C LEU A 397 -13.40 -3.46 -5.07
N ALA A 398 -13.66 -2.15 -5.21
CA ALA A 398 -14.89 -1.63 -5.83
C ALA A 398 -15.12 -2.14 -7.26
N SER A 399 -14.06 -2.28 -8.06
CA SER A 399 -14.15 -2.75 -9.46
C SER A 399 -14.62 -4.19 -9.59
N LEU A 400 -14.52 -5.00 -8.53
CA LEU A 400 -15.06 -6.37 -8.53
C LEU A 400 -16.58 -6.43 -8.45
N ASN A 401 -17.28 -5.33 -8.10
CA ASN A 401 -18.69 -5.35 -7.71
C ASN A 401 -18.92 -6.46 -6.68
N PRO A 402 -18.38 -6.32 -5.45
CA PRO A 402 -18.39 -7.38 -4.46
C PRO A 402 -19.77 -8.00 -4.25
N GLN A 403 -19.81 -9.31 -4.03
CA GLN A 403 -21.02 -10.08 -3.83
C GLN A 403 -21.05 -10.65 -2.40
N ASP A 404 -22.26 -10.84 -1.87
CA ASP A 404 -22.44 -11.47 -0.55
C ASP A 404 -21.68 -12.80 -0.49
N GLY A 405 -20.84 -12.96 0.53
CA GLY A 405 -19.98 -14.13 0.70
C GLY A 405 -18.59 -14.00 0.05
N ASP A 406 -18.22 -12.86 -0.54
CA ASP A 406 -16.84 -12.56 -0.88
C ASP A 406 -16.05 -12.26 0.41
N TRP A 407 -14.81 -12.76 0.49
CA TRP A 407 -13.91 -12.55 1.62
C TRP A 407 -12.58 -11.96 1.16
N VAL A 408 -12.01 -11.10 1.97
CA VAL A 408 -10.62 -10.65 1.83
C VAL A 408 -9.94 -10.75 3.18
N LYS A 409 -8.69 -11.20 3.20
CA LYS A 409 -7.88 -11.27 4.42
C LYS A 409 -6.41 -11.05 4.14
N ASN A 410 -5.71 -10.44 5.10
CA ASN A 410 -4.26 -10.44 5.20
C ASN A 410 -3.79 -11.46 6.26
N GLN A 411 -2.60 -11.31 6.78
CA GLN A 411 -2.05 -12.22 7.78
C GLN A 411 -2.81 -12.13 9.12
N TYR A 412 -3.39 -10.98 9.47
CA TYR A 412 -3.92 -10.69 10.80
C TYR A 412 -5.42 -10.38 10.83
N ASP A 413 -5.94 -9.85 9.75
CA ASP A 413 -7.28 -9.29 9.66
C ASP A 413 -8.04 -9.88 8.49
N PHE A 414 -9.38 -9.79 8.54
CA PHE A 414 -10.23 -10.17 7.43
C PHE A 414 -11.50 -9.32 7.36
N ALA A 415 -12.10 -9.31 6.19
CA ALA A 415 -13.43 -8.76 5.97
C ALA A 415 -14.25 -9.69 5.07
N VAL A 416 -15.55 -9.73 5.31
CA VAL A 416 -16.54 -10.42 4.48
C VAL A 416 -17.52 -9.40 3.92
N PHE A 417 -17.86 -9.54 2.65
CA PHE A 417 -18.90 -8.73 2.05
C PHE A 417 -20.26 -9.36 2.34
N ASP A 418 -21.08 -8.64 3.08
CA ASP A 418 -22.46 -9.05 3.41
C ASP A 418 -23.35 -7.82 3.44
N SER A 419 -24.53 -7.95 2.85
CA SER A 419 -25.57 -6.90 2.86
C SER A 419 -25.06 -5.54 2.34
N TYR A 420 -24.28 -5.56 1.23
CA TYR A 420 -23.73 -4.40 0.51
C TYR A 420 -22.60 -3.67 1.22
N GLU A 421 -21.98 -4.27 2.25
CA GLU A 421 -20.86 -3.67 2.95
C GLU A 421 -19.80 -4.72 3.36
N TRP A 422 -18.55 -4.26 3.51
CA TRP A 422 -17.48 -5.06 4.06
C TRP A 422 -17.53 -5.02 5.59
N GLN A 423 -17.70 -6.20 6.21
CA GLN A 423 -17.75 -6.39 7.65
C GLN A 423 -16.55 -7.20 8.12
N GLY A 424 -15.89 -6.81 9.19
CA GLY A 424 -14.74 -7.51 9.73
C GLY A 424 -13.68 -6.57 10.29
N THR A 425 -12.51 -7.11 10.61
CA THR A 425 -11.39 -6.39 11.22
C THR A 425 -10.48 -5.73 10.18
N LEU A 426 -10.41 -6.24 8.94
CA LEU A 426 -9.65 -5.62 7.86
C LEU A 426 -10.40 -4.39 7.32
N LYS A 427 -9.86 -3.21 7.54
CA LYS A 427 -10.48 -1.94 7.12
C LYS A 427 -9.79 -1.33 5.91
N ALA A 428 -8.48 -1.48 5.80
CA ALA A 428 -7.68 -0.95 4.70
C ALA A 428 -6.77 -2.03 4.11
N MET A 429 -6.45 -1.86 2.83
CA MET A 429 -5.40 -2.60 2.13
C MET A 429 -4.17 -1.70 2.01
N THR A 430 -3.00 -2.25 2.33
CA THR A 430 -1.76 -1.50 2.53
C THR A 430 -0.65 -1.98 1.58
N PRO A 431 0.15 -1.07 1.00
CA PRO A 431 1.30 -1.44 0.18
C PRO A 431 2.28 -2.38 0.89
N GLY A 432 2.74 -3.38 0.19
CA GLY A 432 3.69 -4.37 0.71
C GLY A 432 3.05 -5.56 1.43
N GLU A 433 1.79 -5.46 1.81
CA GLU A 433 1.04 -6.59 2.38
C GLU A 433 0.49 -7.51 1.29
N GLY A 434 0.41 -8.79 1.60
CA GLY A 434 -0.21 -9.82 0.76
C GLY A 434 -1.61 -10.17 1.25
N TYR A 435 -2.51 -10.46 0.30
CA TYR A 435 -3.91 -10.74 0.59
C TYR A 435 -4.38 -12.06 -0.01
N LEU A 436 -5.33 -12.70 0.65
CA LEU A 436 -6.13 -13.78 0.09
C LEU A 436 -7.54 -13.26 -0.15
N PHE A 437 -8.01 -13.40 -1.38
CA PHE A 437 -9.38 -13.04 -1.77
C PHE A 437 -10.17 -14.28 -2.15
N TYR A 438 -11.34 -14.49 -1.53
CA TYR A 438 -12.28 -15.54 -1.88
C TYR A 438 -13.43 -14.95 -2.70
N SER A 439 -13.58 -15.45 -3.92
CA SER A 439 -14.70 -15.10 -4.78
C SER A 439 -15.84 -16.08 -4.58
N SER A 440 -16.98 -15.60 -4.11
CA SER A 440 -18.20 -16.39 -3.87
C SER A 440 -18.92 -16.79 -5.16
N VAL A 441 -18.57 -16.15 -6.29
CA VAL A 441 -19.24 -16.42 -7.57
C VAL A 441 -18.41 -17.33 -8.47
N PRO A 442 -19.06 -18.15 -9.32
CA PRO A 442 -18.39 -19.10 -10.20
C PRO A 442 -17.69 -18.45 -11.40
N GLN A 443 -18.06 -17.20 -11.75
CA GLN A 443 -17.50 -16.50 -12.91
C GLN A 443 -16.16 -15.84 -12.53
N THR A 444 -15.20 -15.87 -13.46
CA THR A 444 -13.99 -15.05 -13.36
C THR A 444 -14.36 -13.58 -13.43
N ARG A 445 -13.84 -12.80 -12.48
CA ARG A 445 -13.99 -11.33 -12.42
C ARG A 445 -12.65 -10.66 -12.64
N THR A 446 -12.67 -9.37 -12.97
CA THR A 446 -11.47 -8.58 -13.14
C THR A 446 -11.39 -7.55 -12.03
N LEU A 447 -10.30 -7.57 -11.27
CA LEU A 447 -9.95 -6.53 -10.31
C LEU A 447 -9.06 -5.50 -11.01
N THR A 448 -9.45 -4.25 -10.96
CA THR A 448 -8.60 -3.12 -11.32
C THR A 448 -8.56 -2.17 -10.13
N TYR A 449 -7.40 -2.01 -9.53
CA TYR A 449 -7.25 -1.07 -8.43
C TYR A 449 -7.35 0.36 -8.96
N PRO A 450 -8.01 1.30 -8.24
CA PRO A 450 -8.03 2.70 -8.64
C PRO A 450 -6.64 3.33 -8.54
N ASP A 451 -6.34 4.32 -9.39
CA ASP A 451 -5.17 5.16 -9.18
C ASP A 451 -5.38 6.01 -7.92
N ALA A 452 -4.32 6.15 -7.12
CA ALA A 452 -4.35 6.89 -5.86
C ALA A 452 -4.74 8.38 -5.99
N THR A 453 -4.63 8.96 -7.19
CA THR A 453 -5.02 10.34 -7.46
C THR A 453 -6.54 10.55 -7.57
N VAL A 454 -7.34 9.47 -7.61
CA VAL A 454 -8.80 9.51 -7.84
C VAL A 454 -9.60 8.96 -6.65
N ALA A 455 -8.95 8.62 -5.54
CA ALA A 455 -9.63 8.17 -4.32
C ALA A 455 -10.48 9.31 -3.73
N ASP A 456 -11.56 9.63 -4.41
CA ASP A 456 -12.68 10.41 -3.88
C ASP A 456 -13.27 9.59 -2.73
N SER A 457 -13.25 10.15 -1.54
CA SER A 457 -13.62 9.55 -0.27
C SER A 457 -15.11 9.15 -0.22
N ARG A 458 -15.51 8.14 -0.98
CA ARG A 458 -16.83 7.52 -0.90
C ARG A 458 -16.84 6.44 0.18
N ILE A 459 -16.77 6.88 1.41
CA ILE A 459 -16.80 5.99 2.55
C ILE A 459 -18.21 5.50 2.76
N ARG A 460 -18.43 4.21 2.51
CA ARG A 460 -19.63 3.51 2.96
C ARG A 460 -19.40 3.05 4.40
N LYS A 461 -20.35 3.40 5.23
CA LYS A 461 -20.46 3.09 6.65
C LYS A 461 -20.39 1.59 6.91
N THR A 462 -19.39 1.14 7.67
CA THR A 462 -19.46 -0.11 8.42
C THR A 462 -19.17 0.17 9.88
N THR A 463 -20.01 -0.34 10.74
CA THR A 463 -19.94 -0.14 12.18
C THR A 463 -19.20 -1.30 12.81
N ASP A 464 -18.11 -1.04 13.50
CA ASP A 464 -17.62 -1.88 14.60
C ASP A 464 -16.62 -1.11 15.46
N THR A 465 -16.88 -1.08 16.74
CA THR A 465 -15.97 -0.62 17.78
C THR A 465 -15.07 -1.78 18.17
N ASP A 466 -13.79 -1.67 17.90
CA ASP A 466 -12.84 -2.61 18.45
C ASP A 466 -11.68 -1.87 19.13
N ASN A 467 -11.72 -1.88 20.45
CA ASN A 467 -10.75 -1.21 21.32
C ASN A 467 -9.86 -2.26 21.97
N THR A 468 -8.98 -2.95 21.15
CA THR A 468 -8.23 -4.06 21.65
C THR A 468 -6.84 -4.24 21.13
N GLU A 469 -6.01 -4.72 22.02
CA GLU A 469 -4.71 -5.28 21.71
C GLU A 469 -4.87 -6.40 20.66
N LYS A 470 -4.51 -6.13 19.41
CA LYS A 470 -4.49 -7.14 18.35
C LYS A 470 -3.45 -8.20 18.68
N LEU A 471 -3.82 -9.45 18.57
CA LEU A 471 -2.87 -10.55 18.61
C LEU A 471 -2.13 -10.64 17.26
N TYR A 472 -0.93 -10.07 17.19
CA TYR A 472 -0.04 -10.23 16.05
C TYR A 472 0.84 -11.48 16.25
N ASN A 473 0.48 -12.58 15.59
CA ASN A 473 1.25 -13.81 15.66
C ASN A 473 1.84 -14.16 14.27
N SER A 474 3.15 -13.92 14.12
CA SER A 474 3.91 -14.22 12.91
C SER A 474 4.56 -15.61 12.92
N ASP A 475 4.42 -16.40 13.99
CA ASP A 475 5.01 -17.74 14.09
C ASP A 475 4.34 -18.74 13.16
N TYR A 476 3.10 -18.44 12.72
CA TYR A 476 2.30 -19.33 11.90
C TYR A 476 2.11 -18.83 10.47
N PRO A 477 2.23 -19.73 9.46
CA PRO A 477 2.09 -19.37 8.05
C PRO A 477 0.65 -19.15 7.61
N ASN A 478 -0.32 -19.69 8.37
CA ASN A 478 -1.72 -19.72 7.98
C ASN A 478 -2.63 -19.14 9.07
N ASN A 479 -3.81 -18.73 8.66
CA ASN A 479 -4.88 -18.34 9.56
C ASN A 479 -6.22 -18.91 9.11
N MET A 480 -7.12 -19.07 10.07
CA MET A 480 -8.52 -19.37 9.90
C MET A 480 -9.34 -18.22 10.46
N ASN A 481 -10.46 -17.91 9.83
CA ASN A 481 -11.35 -16.85 10.25
C ASN A 481 -12.67 -17.43 10.74
N VAL A 482 -13.15 -16.93 11.87
CA VAL A 482 -14.40 -17.34 12.50
C VAL A 482 -15.27 -16.12 12.75
N ILE A 483 -16.55 -16.24 12.40
CA ILE A 483 -17.60 -15.29 12.79
C ILE A 483 -18.49 -16.03 13.77
N ALA A 484 -18.62 -15.52 14.99
CA ALA A 484 -19.35 -16.15 16.07
C ALA A 484 -20.32 -15.19 16.77
N VAL A 485 -21.33 -15.74 17.41
CA VAL A 485 -22.22 -15.04 18.34
C VAL A 485 -22.10 -15.75 19.69
N VAL A 486 -21.94 -15.01 20.77
CA VAL A 486 -21.94 -15.56 22.14
C VAL A 486 -23.37 -15.53 22.67
N MET A 487 -23.83 -16.68 23.18
CA MET A 487 -25.18 -16.81 23.70
C MET A 487 -25.17 -17.46 25.07
N ASP A 488 -26.09 -17.01 25.96
CA ASP A 488 -26.47 -17.70 27.18
C ASP A 488 -27.93 -18.13 27.04
N GLY A 489 -28.14 -19.43 26.80
CA GLY A 489 -29.44 -19.94 26.37
C GLY A 489 -29.87 -19.33 25.04
N GLU A 490 -30.97 -18.58 25.01
CA GLU A 490 -31.50 -17.86 23.87
C GLU A 490 -31.07 -16.37 23.81
N THR A 491 -30.35 -15.89 24.83
CA THR A 491 -29.96 -14.49 24.97
C THR A 491 -28.58 -14.25 24.36
N VAL A 492 -28.49 -13.30 23.46
CA VAL A 492 -27.20 -12.86 22.86
C VAL A 492 -26.47 -11.99 23.86
N ILE A 493 -25.17 -12.26 24.05
CA ILE A 493 -24.29 -11.52 24.95
C ILE A 493 -23.37 -10.66 24.11
N SER A 494 -23.59 -9.34 24.13
CA SER A 494 -22.93 -8.38 23.26
C SER A 494 -21.58 -7.87 23.79
N ASP A 495 -21.29 -8.00 25.08
CA ASP A 495 -20.09 -7.45 25.76
C ASP A 495 -19.08 -8.51 26.18
N ALA A 496 -19.16 -9.70 25.59
CA ALA A 496 -18.22 -10.79 25.82
C ALA A 496 -16.91 -10.58 25.06
N LYS A 497 -15.80 -11.04 25.67
CA LYS A 497 -14.52 -11.23 24.97
C LYS A 497 -14.31 -12.72 24.69
N VAL A 498 -13.90 -13.05 23.48
CA VAL A 498 -13.68 -14.45 23.09
C VAL A 498 -12.19 -14.68 22.86
N TYR A 499 -11.65 -15.69 23.50
CA TYR A 499 -10.27 -16.15 23.33
C TYR A 499 -10.26 -17.56 22.75
N VAL A 500 -9.33 -17.82 21.85
CA VAL A 500 -9.21 -19.13 21.18
C VAL A 500 -7.83 -19.71 21.44
N TYR A 501 -7.80 -20.90 21.99
CA TYR A 501 -6.59 -21.62 22.32
C TYR A 501 -6.48 -22.91 21.50
N ALA A 502 -5.25 -23.23 21.07
CA ALA A 502 -4.87 -24.58 20.70
C ALA A 502 -3.93 -25.11 21.79
N GLU A 503 -4.30 -26.21 22.44
CA GLU A 503 -3.66 -26.68 23.68
C GLU A 503 -3.68 -25.59 24.75
N GLN A 504 -2.53 -25.00 25.11
CA GLN A 504 -2.43 -23.92 26.10
C GLN A 504 -2.03 -22.57 25.46
N GLU A 505 -1.80 -22.55 24.15
CA GLU A 505 -1.36 -21.37 23.43
C GLU A 505 -2.53 -20.56 22.87
N LEU A 506 -2.52 -19.26 23.11
CA LEU A 506 -3.49 -18.33 22.56
C LEU A 506 -3.25 -18.17 21.05
N ARG A 507 -4.23 -18.55 20.24
CA ARG A 507 -4.15 -18.54 18.77
C ARG A 507 -5.02 -17.47 18.12
N GLY A 508 -5.98 -16.95 18.83
CA GLY A 508 -6.89 -15.91 18.35
C GLY A 508 -7.68 -15.29 19.46
N GLN A 509 -8.13 -14.08 19.24
CA GLN A 509 -9.03 -13.38 20.15
C GLN A 509 -9.97 -12.48 19.38
N SER A 510 -11.14 -12.26 19.93
CA SER A 510 -12.08 -11.28 19.46
C SER A 510 -12.45 -10.34 20.55
N MET A 511 -12.77 -9.16 20.13
CA MET A 511 -13.41 -8.18 20.99
C MET A 511 -14.84 -7.98 20.55
N VAL A 512 -15.60 -7.42 21.47
CA VAL A 512 -17.02 -7.15 21.26
C VAL A 512 -17.19 -6.22 20.09
N THR A 513 -18.01 -6.63 19.15
CA THR A 513 -18.54 -5.71 18.15
C THR A 513 -19.93 -5.28 18.60
N GLN A 514 -20.13 -4.02 18.93
CA GLN A 514 -21.41 -3.50 19.42
C GLN A 514 -22.54 -3.49 18.36
N LYS A 515 -22.25 -3.87 17.11
CA LYS A 515 -23.24 -3.92 16.04
C LYS A 515 -23.35 -5.31 15.46
N ASN A 516 -24.53 -5.86 15.50
CA ASN A 516 -24.91 -7.21 15.07
C ASN A 516 -24.43 -8.36 15.98
N ASP A 517 -23.89 -8.11 17.17
CA ASP A 517 -23.51 -9.12 18.17
C ASP A 517 -22.58 -10.23 17.64
N ARG A 518 -21.77 -9.90 16.62
CA ARG A 518 -20.86 -10.84 15.94
C ARG A 518 -19.42 -10.58 16.36
N HIS A 519 -18.72 -11.65 16.68
CA HIS A 519 -17.27 -11.67 16.91
C HIS A 519 -16.54 -12.10 15.66
N PHE A 520 -15.58 -11.31 15.20
CA PHE A 520 -14.71 -11.60 14.07
C PHE A 520 -13.34 -12.01 14.63
N ILE A 521 -12.95 -13.27 14.44
CA ILE A 521 -11.78 -13.85 15.07
C ILE A 521 -10.84 -14.40 14.00
N THR A 522 -9.59 -13.94 13.99
CA THR A 522 -8.51 -14.55 13.23
C THR A 522 -7.74 -15.51 14.13
N ILE A 523 -7.65 -16.78 13.74
CA ILE A 523 -7.00 -17.86 14.48
C ILE A 523 -5.78 -18.31 13.68
N HIS A 524 -4.59 -18.19 14.28
CA HIS A 524 -3.33 -18.54 13.63
C HIS A 524 -2.97 -20.02 13.81
N GLY A 525 -2.41 -20.65 12.78
CA GLY A 525 -2.03 -22.05 12.84
C GLY A 525 -1.11 -22.49 11.70
N GLU A 526 -0.51 -23.67 11.89
CA GLU A 526 0.37 -24.27 10.90
C GLU A 526 -0.34 -25.35 10.10
N ASN A 527 -1.03 -26.27 10.77
CA ASN A 527 -1.61 -27.47 10.20
C ASN A 527 -3.12 -27.55 10.44
N ASN A 528 -3.80 -28.27 9.56
CA ASN A 528 -5.21 -28.63 9.75
C ASN A 528 -5.37 -29.66 10.89
N GLY A 529 -6.50 -29.59 11.61
CA GLY A 529 -6.90 -30.60 12.58
C GLY A 529 -6.52 -30.31 14.03
N ALA A 530 -5.90 -29.17 14.33
CA ALA A 530 -5.70 -28.75 15.71
C ALA A 530 -7.05 -28.56 16.43
N LYS A 531 -7.18 -29.13 17.63
CA LYS A 531 -8.37 -28.95 18.46
C LYS A 531 -8.34 -27.55 19.07
N LEU A 532 -9.39 -26.78 18.82
CA LEU A 532 -9.54 -25.43 19.36
C LEU A 532 -10.46 -25.44 20.58
N ARG A 533 -10.10 -24.63 21.57
CA ARG A 533 -10.90 -24.35 22.78
C ARG A 533 -11.23 -22.86 22.79
N PHE A 534 -12.53 -22.58 22.91
CA PHE A 534 -13.02 -21.20 23.00
C PHE A 534 -13.32 -20.91 24.47
N GLU A 535 -12.83 -19.76 24.93
CA GLU A 535 -13.13 -19.21 26.26
C GLU A 535 -13.81 -17.86 26.09
N VAL A 536 -14.84 -17.65 26.90
CA VAL A 536 -15.61 -16.40 26.91
C VAL A 536 -15.33 -15.69 28.22
N ASP A 537 -14.91 -14.46 28.17
CA ASP A 537 -14.71 -13.60 29.34
C ASP A 537 -15.86 -12.58 29.40
N LEU A 538 -16.58 -12.63 30.51
CA LEU A 538 -17.65 -11.70 30.85
C LEU A 538 -17.20 -10.87 32.05
N ASN A 539 -16.86 -9.60 31.84
CA ASN A 539 -16.49 -8.67 32.91
C ASN A 539 -15.34 -9.17 33.81
N GLY A 540 -14.34 -9.84 33.22
CA GLY A 540 -13.19 -10.39 33.95
C GLY A 540 -13.44 -11.76 34.60
N LYS A 541 -14.56 -12.42 34.28
CA LYS A 541 -14.85 -13.81 34.67
C LYS A 541 -14.83 -14.70 33.44
N ARG A 542 -13.87 -15.62 33.38
CA ARG A 542 -13.71 -16.65 32.34
C ARG A 542 -14.45 -17.93 32.72
#